data_42e41cfbb465a3c323fe9a16ab530191
#
_entry.id   42e41cfbb465a3c323fe9a16ab530191
#
_cell.length_a   1.000
_cell.length_b   1.000
_cell.length_c   1.000
_cell.angle_alpha   90.00
_cell.angle_beta   90.00
_cell.angle_gamma   90.00
#
_symmetry.space_group_name_H-M   'P 1'
#
loop_
_entity.id
_entity.type
_entity.pdbx_description
1 polymer ?
#
loop_
_entity_poly.entity_id
_entity_poly.type
_entity_poly.pdbx_seq_one_letter_code
_entity_poly.pdbx_strand_id
1 'polypeptide(L)'
;MEKDPASSPRTPARGRHDREILALAVPAFGALVAEPLFVMADSAVVGHLGTAQLAGLGVAAALLTTAVNIFVFLAYATTAAVARRVGAGDLPAAIRQGVDGIWLALLLGALVIAVVLPSAPAVVDLFGASPTAAPYATTYLRISSLGIPAMLMVLAATGVLRGLQDTRTPLYVAVGGFAANAGLNAGLVYGAGLGIAGSAWGTVIAQNGMAAVYVWVVIRGAKRHLAKPHLPTRDDTTPHLAPRDDTAPHAPATDARTGARSALWTLLRPDPAGIRACARAGVPLLVRTLSLRAVLLIATAVAAGLGDAAIAAHQITLTVWSLLAFALDAIAIAGQAIIGRYLGADDPEGARAACRRMIEWGVACGVVLGLLVTLARPLIGPMFTSDPAVRDALASALLVVAVAQPVCGIVFVLDGVLMGAGDGPYLAWSMLGTLAVFAPAALAVPVLGWGLTALWWAMTLMMLTRLAALWLRARSGRWIVTGAAR
;
A
#
# COMPACT_ATOMS: atom_id res chain seq x y z
N MET A 1 34.73 -46.64 -9.01
CA MET A 1 34.65 -45.28 -9.65
C MET A 1 33.18 -44.93 -9.70
N GLU A 2 32.65 -44.48 -8.58
CA GLU A 2 31.24 -44.25 -8.30
C GLU A 2 30.96 -42.79 -8.63
N LYS A 3 30.03 -42.54 -9.60
CA LYS A 3 29.62 -41.22 -10.00
C LYS A 3 28.70 -40.63 -8.95
N ASP A 4 29.15 -39.55 -8.31
CA ASP A 4 28.37 -38.70 -7.43
C ASP A 4 27.18 -38.08 -8.20
N PRO A 5 25.91 -38.28 -7.78
CA PRO A 5 24.78 -37.72 -8.47
C PRO A 5 24.50 -36.29 -8.01
N ALA A 6 24.52 -35.38 -8.96
CA ALA A 6 23.80 -34.14 -9.01
C ALA A 6 24.29 -32.97 -8.14
N SER A 7 25.28 -32.27 -8.63
CA SER A 7 25.34 -30.83 -8.45
C SER A 7 24.42 -30.15 -9.49
N SER A 8 23.14 -29.96 -9.14
CA SER A 8 22.33 -29.04 -9.90
C SER A 8 22.97 -27.64 -9.89
N PRO A 9 23.05 -26.92 -11.02
CA PRO A 9 23.69 -25.61 -11.04
C PRO A 9 22.93 -24.66 -10.10
N ARG A 10 23.54 -24.29 -8.96
CA ARG A 10 23.04 -23.26 -8.08
C ARG A 10 22.99 -21.96 -8.89
N THR A 11 21.80 -21.50 -9.24
CA THR A 11 21.59 -20.18 -9.85
C THR A 11 22.39 -19.16 -9.03
N PRO A 12 23.25 -18.32 -9.64
CA PRO A 12 24.03 -17.36 -8.89
C PRO A 12 23.09 -16.53 -8.00
N ALA A 13 23.48 -16.28 -6.75
CA ALA A 13 22.64 -15.66 -5.72
C ALA A 13 21.94 -14.37 -6.20
N ARG A 14 22.59 -13.61 -7.09
CA ARG A 14 22.01 -12.44 -7.76
C ARG A 14 20.76 -12.76 -8.57
N GLY A 15 20.78 -13.77 -9.43
CA GLY A 15 19.63 -14.14 -10.27
C GLY A 15 18.43 -14.65 -9.48
N ARG A 16 18.65 -15.21 -8.29
CA ARG A 16 17.57 -15.62 -7.38
C ARG A 16 16.83 -14.40 -6.81
N HIS A 17 17.55 -13.39 -6.34
CA HIS A 17 16.93 -12.16 -5.81
C HIS A 17 16.22 -11.37 -6.90
N ASP A 18 16.77 -11.28 -8.12
CA ASP A 18 16.13 -10.60 -9.23
C ASP A 18 14.77 -11.19 -9.56
N ARG A 19 14.72 -12.52 -9.69
CA ARG A 19 13.46 -13.22 -9.98
C ARG A 19 12.45 -13.03 -8.86
N GLU A 20 12.88 -13.03 -7.61
CA GLU A 20 12.02 -12.83 -6.45
C GLU A 20 11.47 -11.39 -6.41
N ILE A 21 12.32 -10.38 -6.61
CA ILE A 21 11.93 -8.97 -6.65
C ILE A 21 10.91 -8.75 -7.77
N LEU A 22 11.21 -9.18 -9.00
CA LEU A 22 10.32 -8.99 -10.15
C LEU A 22 8.99 -9.75 -10.01
N ALA A 23 9.02 -10.96 -9.46
CA ALA A 23 7.81 -11.76 -9.25
C ALA A 23 6.81 -11.09 -8.31
N LEU A 24 7.28 -10.26 -7.37
CA LEU A 24 6.44 -9.51 -6.44
C LEU A 24 6.16 -8.09 -6.92
N ALA A 25 7.16 -7.39 -7.48
CA ALA A 25 7.03 -6.00 -7.89
C ALA A 25 6.13 -5.81 -9.12
N VAL A 26 6.24 -6.67 -10.14
CA VAL A 26 5.45 -6.50 -11.37
C VAL A 26 3.93 -6.60 -11.13
N PRO A 27 3.42 -7.63 -10.43
CA PRO A 27 1.99 -7.65 -10.10
C PRO A 27 1.57 -6.53 -9.14
N ALA A 28 2.45 -6.11 -8.19
CA ALA A 28 2.18 -5.00 -7.31
C ALA A 28 2.04 -3.69 -8.07
N PHE A 29 2.91 -3.43 -9.06
CA PHE A 29 2.81 -2.27 -9.95
C PHE A 29 1.49 -2.26 -10.72
N GLY A 30 1.10 -3.40 -11.30
CA GLY A 30 -0.18 -3.53 -11.99
C GLY A 30 -1.38 -3.20 -11.09
N ALA A 31 -1.35 -3.63 -9.83
CA ALA A 31 -2.41 -3.30 -8.86
C ALA A 31 -2.44 -1.80 -8.51
N LEU A 32 -1.27 -1.15 -8.38
CA LEU A 32 -1.18 0.29 -8.09
C LEU A 32 -1.66 1.17 -9.25
N VAL A 33 -1.34 0.78 -10.49
CA VAL A 33 -1.78 1.52 -11.69
C VAL A 33 -3.28 1.34 -11.96
N ALA A 34 -3.86 0.22 -11.53
CA ALA A 34 -5.29 -0.04 -11.72
C ALA A 34 -6.18 0.98 -10.97
N GLU A 35 -5.75 1.50 -9.83
CA GLU A 35 -6.53 2.46 -9.03
C GLU A 35 -6.76 3.81 -9.75
N PRO A 36 -5.75 4.52 -10.30
CA PRO A 36 -5.97 5.73 -11.09
C PRO A 36 -6.86 5.50 -12.31
N LEU A 37 -6.70 4.38 -13.00
CA LEU A 37 -7.54 4.04 -14.16
C LEU A 37 -9.00 3.86 -13.77
N PHE A 38 -9.25 3.30 -12.60
CA PHE A 38 -10.58 3.19 -12.02
C PHE A 38 -11.20 4.57 -11.76
N VAL A 39 -10.48 5.47 -11.07
CA VAL A 39 -10.96 6.84 -10.79
C VAL A 39 -11.28 7.59 -12.08
N MET A 40 -10.48 7.41 -13.14
CA MET A 40 -10.77 7.99 -14.47
C MET A 40 -12.06 7.42 -15.06
N ALA A 41 -12.28 6.12 -14.97
CA ALA A 41 -13.49 5.48 -15.50
C ALA A 41 -14.75 5.94 -14.75
N ASP A 42 -14.70 6.05 -13.43
CA ASP A 42 -15.81 6.56 -12.61
C ASP A 42 -16.12 8.02 -12.93
N SER A 43 -15.09 8.86 -13.06
CA SER A 43 -15.22 10.26 -13.47
C SER A 43 -15.83 10.40 -14.88
N ALA A 44 -15.50 9.51 -15.81
CA ALA A 44 -16.08 9.50 -17.14
C ALA A 44 -17.57 9.15 -17.11
N VAL A 45 -17.98 8.15 -16.30
CA VAL A 45 -19.40 7.77 -16.15
C VAL A 45 -20.21 8.93 -15.57
N VAL A 46 -19.75 9.54 -14.47
CA VAL A 46 -20.47 10.63 -13.79
C VAL A 46 -20.41 11.93 -14.59
N GLY A 47 -19.33 12.15 -15.35
CA GLY A 47 -19.16 13.34 -16.18
C GLY A 47 -20.27 13.55 -17.22
N HIS A 48 -20.87 12.47 -17.71
CA HIS A 48 -21.99 12.53 -18.65
C HIS A 48 -23.33 12.89 -17.99
N LEU A 49 -23.42 12.91 -16.64
CA LEU A 49 -24.63 13.33 -15.93
C LEU A 49 -24.77 14.86 -15.85
N GLY A 50 -23.66 15.60 -15.92
CA GLY A 50 -23.61 17.04 -15.87
C GLY A 50 -22.51 17.59 -14.97
N THR A 51 -22.23 18.88 -15.11
CA THR A 51 -21.10 19.56 -14.43
C THR A 51 -21.26 19.63 -12.92
N ALA A 52 -22.47 19.81 -12.39
CA ALA A 52 -22.72 19.87 -10.95
C ALA A 52 -22.48 18.50 -10.28
N GLN A 53 -22.90 17.39 -10.92
CA GLN A 53 -22.66 16.03 -10.47
C GLN A 53 -21.17 15.69 -10.50
N LEU A 54 -20.48 16.05 -11.58
CA LEU A 54 -19.03 15.83 -11.70
C LEU A 54 -18.25 16.62 -10.64
N ALA A 55 -18.62 17.88 -10.39
CA ALA A 55 -18.03 18.69 -9.32
C ALA A 55 -18.29 18.09 -7.94
N GLY A 56 -19.52 17.61 -7.70
CA GLY A 56 -19.87 16.89 -6.46
C GLY A 56 -19.08 15.62 -6.26
N LEU A 57 -18.90 14.80 -7.32
CA LEU A 57 -18.03 13.63 -7.31
C LEU A 57 -16.58 14.03 -6.96
N GLY A 58 -16.06 15.09 -7.59
CA GLY A 58 -14.69 15.55 -7.34
C GLY A 58 -14.42 15.87 -5.87
N VAL A 59 -15.32 16.61 -5.22
CA VAL A 59 -15.22 16.93 -3.78
C VAL A 59 -15.31 15.66 -2.94
N ALA A 60 -16.31 14.81 -3.18
CA ALA A 60 -16.48 13.58 -2.42
C ALA A 60 -15.32 12.59 -2.60
N ALA A 61 -14.81 12.44 -3.83
CA ALA A 61 -13.67 11.59 -4.14
C ALA A 61 -12.39 12.08 -3.44
N ALA A 62 -12.15 13.39 -3.41
CA ALA A 62 -11.01 13.98 -2.71
C ALA A 62 -11.06 13.68 -1.20
N LEU A 63 -12.24 13.79 -0.58
CA LEU A 63 -12.48 13.46 0.83
C LEU A 63 -12.27 11.98 1.11
N LEU A 64 -12.86 11.10 0.31
CA LEU A 64 -12.75 9.63 0.46
C LEU A 64 -11.32 9.17 0.25
N THR A 65 -10.65 9.65 -0.80
CA THR A 65 -9.25 9.32 -1.08
C THR A 65 -8.35 9.78 0.07
N THR A 66 -8.57 10.97 0.62
CA THR A 66 -7.82 11.46 1.79
C THR A 66 -8.05 10.56 2.99
N ALA A 67 -9.29 10.20 3.29
CA ALA A 67 -9.63 9.32 4.40
C ALA A 67 -8.97 7.94 4.23
N VAL A 68 -9.12 7.29 3.07
CA VAL A 68 -8.55 5.96 2.81
C VAL A 68 -7.02 5.97 2.87
N ASN A 69 -6.38 6.99 2.30
CA ASN A 69 -4.92 7.10 2.32
C ASN A 69 -4.32 7.25 3.73
N ILE A 70 -5.07 7.77 4.68
CA ILE A 70 -4.63 7.80 6.09
C ILE A 70 -4.47 6.37 6.62
N PHE A 71 -5.31 5.44 6.18
CA PHE A 71 -5.33 4.05 6.64
C PHE A 71 -4.45 3.10 5.83
N VAL A 72 -3.69 3.58 4.84
CA VAL A 72 -2.78 2.72 4.05
C VAL A 72 -1.74 2.01 4.92
N PHE A 73 -1.47 2.55 6.13
CA PHE A 73 -0.59 1.90 7.11
C PHE A 73 -1.07 0.49 7.52
N LEU A 74 -2.37 0.20 7.40
CA LEU A 74 -2.91 -1.15 7.66
C LEU A 74 -2.26 -2.19 6.73
N ALA A 75 -2.13 -1.87 5.44
CA ALA A 75 -1.48 -2.76 4.49
C ALA A 75 0.01 -2.96 4.85
N TYR A 76 0.71 -1.88 5.20
CA TYR A 76 2.14 -1.96 5.51
C TYR A 76 2.42 -2.72 6.82
N ALA A 77 1.66 -2.44 7.89
CA ALA A 77 1.83 -3.11 9.18
C ALA A 77 1.51 -4.62 9.07
N THR A 78 0.45 -4.99 8.38
CA THR A 78 0.07 -6.40 8.18
C THR A 78 1.08 -7.13 7.30
N THR A 79 1.59 -6.50 6.23
CA THR A 79 2.62 -7.12 5.36
C THR A 79 3.86 -7.52 6.17
N ALA A 80 4.41 -6.59 6.95
CA ALA A 80 5.62 -6.84 7.74
C ALA A 80 5.41 -7.93 8.79
N ALA A 81 4.31 -7.85 9.55
CA ALA A 81 4.01 -8.78 10.62
C ALA A 81 3.76 -10.21 10.11
N VAL A 82 3.00 -10.35 9.00
CA VAL A 82 2.72 -11.65 8.38
C VAL A 82 3.99 -12.23 7.75
N ALA A 83 4.76 -11.43 7.00
CA ALA A 83 5.98 -11.89 6.34
C ALA A 83 7.01 -12.44 7.34
N ARG A 84 7.17 -11.82 8.50
CA ARG A 84 8.06 -12.30 9.56
C ARG A 84 7.62 -13.66 10.09
N ARG A 85 6.34 -13.84 10.39
CA ARG A 85 5.81 -15.13 10.90
C ARG A 85 5.91 -16.24 9.84
N VAL A 86 5.70 -15.90 8.57
CA VAL A 86 5.92 -16.81 7.44
C VAL A 86 7.40 -17.23 7.37
N GLY A 87 8.31 -16.28 7.52
CA GLY A 87 9.76 -16.56 7.58
C GLY A 87 10.15 -17.48 8.73
N ALA A 88 9.54 -17.29 9.90
CA ALA A 88 9.73 -18.14 11.08
C ALA A 88 9.07 -19.53 10.97
N GLY A 89 8.38 -19.83 9.86
CA GLY A 89 7.68 -21.11 9.69
C GLY A 89 6.35 -21.21 10.45
N ASP A 90 5.94 -20.15 11.16
CA ASP A 90 4.71 -20.11 11.97
C ASP A 90 3.54 -19.54 11.14
N LEU A 91 3.06 -20.36 10.22
CA LEU A 91 1.96 -19.96 9.34
C LEU A 91 0.61 -19.81 10.07
N PRO A 92 0.26 -20.62 11.08
CA PRO A 92 -0.95 -20.39 11.88
C PRO A 92 -0.96 -19.01 12.54
N ALA A 93 0.16 -18.60 13.17
CA ALA A 93 0.28 -17.27 13.75
C ALA A 93 0.30 -16.15 12.69
N ALA A 94 0.85 -16.40 11.49
CA ALA A 94 0.79 -15.46 10.37
C ALA A 94 -0.67 -15.19 9.94
N ILE A 95 -1.47 -16.26 9.81
CA ILE A 95 -2.90 -16.15 9.46
C ILE A 95 -3.66 -15.43 10.58
N ARG A 96 -3.41 -15.78 11.84
CA ARG A 96 -4.01 -15.13 13.00
C ARG A 96 -3.75 -13.62 12.99
N GLN A 97 -2.49 -13.23 12.82
CA GLN A 97 -2.09 -11.83 12.69
C GLN A 97 -2.82 -11.10 11.56
N GLY A 98 -3.02 -11.79 10.43
CA GLY A 98 -3.79 -11.26 9.31
C GLY A 98 -5.25 -11.03 9.67
N VAL A 99 -5.87 -11.98 10.38
CA VAL A 99 -7.27 -11.88 10.85
C VAL A 99 -7.43 -10.73 11.84
N ASP A 100 -6.50 -10.55 12.78
CA ASP A 100 -6.52 -9.43 13.73
C ASP A 100 -6.41 -8.08 13.00
N GLY A 101 -5.58 -8.02 11.93
CA GLY A 101 -5.51 -6.83 11.05
C GLY A 101 -6.83 -6.54 10.31
N ILE A 102 -7.53 -7.58 9.84
CA ILE A 102 -8.85 -7.43 9.19
C ILE A 102 -9.90 -6.95 10.21
N TRP A 103 -9.91 -7.47 11.45
CA TRP A 103 -10.79 -6.99 12.50
C TRP A 103 -10.49 -5.53 12.87
N LEU A 104 -9.22 -5.14 12.97
CA LEU A 104 -8.86 -3.74 13.19
C LEU A 104 -9.37 -2.84 12.05
N ALA A 105 -9.25 -3.28 10.80
CA ALA A 105 -9.76 -2.56 9.64
C ALA A 105 -11.28 -2.37 9.70
N LEU A 106 -12.01 -3.41 10.08
CA LEU A 106 -13.46 -3.34 10.26
C LEU A 106 -13.86 -2.34 11.36
N LEU A 107 -13.19 -2.38 12.51
CA LEU A 107 -13.44 -1.46 13.62
C LEU A 107 -13.15 -0.01 13.24
N LEU A 108 -12.02 0.25 12.59
CA LEU A 108 -11.68 1.59 12.11
C LEU A 108 -12.64 2.07 11.04
N GLY A 109 -13.06 1.19 10.13
CA GLY A 109 -14.06 1.52 9.11
C GLY A 109 -15.41 1.86 9.72
N ALA A 110 -15.87 1.12 10.72
CA ALA A 110 -17.10 1.43 11.46
C ALA A 110 -17.00 2.79 12.19
N LEU A 111 -15.84 3.08 12.78
CA LEU A 111 -15.59 4.39 13.41
C LEU A 111 -15.66 5.52 12.38
N VAL A 112 -15.05 5.34 11.20
CA VAL A 112 -15.11 6.35 10.12
C VAL A 112 -16.54 6.58 9.65
N ILE A 113 -17.35 5.52 9.46
CA ILE A 113 -18.77 5.66 9.12
C ILE A 113 -19.51 6.48 10.20
N ALA A 114 -19.30 6.15 11.47
CA ALA A 114 -19.96 6.82 12.59
C ALA A 114 -19.64 8.34 12.63
N VAL A 115 -18.48 8.72 12.16
CA VAL A 115 -18.06 10.14 12.05
C VAL A 115 -18.54 10.78 10.75
N VAL A 116 -18.32 10.15 9.61
CA VAL A 116 -18.57 10.74 8.28
C VAL A 116 -20.06 10.88 7.98
N LEU A 117 -20.89 9.89 8.34
CA LEU A 117 -22.33 9.94 8.04
C LEU A 117 -23.04 11.19 8.59
N PRO A 118 -22.88 11.55 9.90
CA PRO A 118 -23.51 12.76 10.42
C PRO A 118 -22.81 14.04 9.98
N SER A 119 -21.49 14.02 9.80
CA SER A 119 -20.70 15.23 9.48
C SER A 119 -20.59 15.52 7.98
N ALA A 120 -21.10 14.67 7.10
CA ALA A 120 -20.93 14.80 5.65
C ALA A 120 -21.30 16.20 5.10
N PRO A 121 -22.42 16.84 5.45
CA PRO A 121 -22.73 18.18 4.97
C PRO A 121 -21.68 19.20 5.40
N ALA A 122 -21.34 19.23 6.69
CA ALA A 122 -20.39 20.18 7.25
C ALA A 122 -18.97 20.01 6.64
N VAL A 123 -18.57 18.76 6.38
CA VAL A 123 -17.27 18.48 5.73
C VAL A 123 -17.26 18.91 4.27
N VAL A 124 -18.34 18.69 3.54
CA VAL A 124 -18.51 19.13 2.16
C VAL A 124 -18.49 20.66 2.06
N ASP A 125 -19.16 21.36 2.97
CA ASP A 125 -19.16 22.84 3.03
C ASP A 125 -17.78 23.37 3.36
N LEU A 126 -17.05 22.76 4.31
CA LEU A 126 -15.67 23.11 4.66
C LEU A 126 -14.71 22.98 3.48
N PHE A 127 -14.96 22.01 2.58
CA PHE A 127 -14.17 21.82 1.35
C PHE A 127 -14.54 22.82 0.23
N GLY A 128 -15.46 23.75 0.49
CA GLY A 128 -15.80 24.81 -0.43
C GLY A 128 -16.61 24.35 -1.65
N ALA A 129 -17.44 23.31 -1.50
CA ALA A 129 -18.32 22.88 -2.56
C ALA A 129 -19.33 24.00 -2.92
N SER A 130 -19.55 24.22 -4.22
CA SER A 130 -20.54 25.18 -4.66
C SER A 130 -21.97 24.76 -4.21
N PRO A 131 -22.91 25.71 -4.00
CA PRO A 131 -24.28 25.38 -3.60
C PRO A 131 -24.96 24.37 -4.52
N THR A 132 -24.61 24.35 -5.81
CA THR A 132 -25.13 23.40 -6.79
C THR A 132 -24.51 22.02 -6.73
N ALA A 133 -23.24 21.91 -6.31
CA ALA A 133 -22.50 20.64 -6.21
C ALA A 133 -22.64 19.99 -4.83
N ALA A 134 -22.82 20.77 -3.75
CA ALA A 134 -22.85 20.29 -2.37
C ALA A 134 -23.88 19.18 -2.10
N PRO A 135 -25.11 19.23 -2.62
CA PRO A 135 -26.08 18.14 -2.44
C PRO A 135 -25.60 16.81 -3.05
N TYR A 136 -24.97 16.88 -4.23
CA TYR A 136 -24.43 15.71 -4.92
C TYR A 136 -23.19 15.14 -4.19
N ALA A 137 -22.29 16.01 -3.74
CA ALA A 137 -21.14 15.62 -2.95
C ALA A 137 -21.55 14.94 -1.63
N THR A 138 -22.53 15.51 -0.93
CA THR A 138 -23.05 14.96 0.33
C THR A 138 -23.70 13.59 0.11
N THR A 139 -24.52 13.45 -0.93
CA THR A 139 -25.17 12.18 -1.28
C THR A 139 -24.14 11.12 -1.59
N TYR A 140 -23.18 11.44 -2.47
CA TYR A 140 -22.11 10.51 -2.83
C TYR A 140 -21.27 10.12 -1.63
N LEU A 141 -20.85 11.08 -0.79
CA LEU A 141 -20.02 10.87 0.38
C LEU A 141 -20.72 9.96 1.41
N ARG A 142 -22.00 10.21 1.69
CA ARG A 142 -22.79 9.40 2.62
C ARG A 142 -22.92 7.95 2.16
N ILE A 143 -23.29 7.73 0.91
CA ILE A 143 -23.43 6.38 0.35
C ILE A 143 -22.06 5.68 0.31
N SER A 144 -21.04 6.31 -0.28
CA SER A 144 -19.73 5.70 -0.42
C SER A 144 -19.02 5.44 0.90
N SER A 145 -19.34 6.21 1.98
CA SER A 145 -18.80 5.95 3.32
C SER A 145 -19.17 4.56 3.84
N LEU A 146 -20.30 3.98 3.42
CA LEU A 146 -20.72 2.62 3.77
C LEU A 146 -19.76 1.55 3.19
N GLY A 147 -19.00 1.88 2.16
CA GLY A 147 -17.97 1.02 1.58
C GLY A 147 -16.61 1.10 2.31
N ILE A 148 -16.40 2.12 3.16
CA ILE A 148 -15.10 2.31 3.83
C ILE A 148 -14.63 1.09 4.62
N PRO A 149 -15.46 0.41 5.44
CA PRO A 149 -15.03 -0.80 6.16
C PRO A 149 -14.52 -1.88 5.20
N ALA A 150 -15.25 -2.11 4.10
CA ALA A 150 -14.83 -3.07 3.08
C ALA A 150 -13.50 -2.66 2.43
N MET A 151 -13.31 -1.38 2.13
CA MET A 151 -12.05 -0.86 1.56
C MET A 151 -10.87 -1.01 2.53
N LEU A 152 -11.06 -0.72 3.82
CA LEU A 152 -10.03 -0.94 4.83
C LEU A 152 -9.71 -2.42 5.02
N MET A 153 -10.72 -3.31 4.95
CA MET A 153 -10.51 -4.76 4.94
C MET A 153 -9.70 -5.20 3.70
N VAL A 154 -9.96 -4.63 2.53
CA VAL A 154 -9.17 -4.87 1.31
C VAL A 154 -7.72 -4.46 1.51
N LEU A 155 -7.45 -3.30 2.13
CA LEU A 155 -6.08 -2.86 2.46
C LEU A 155 -5.37 -3.85 3.40
N ALA A 156 -6.02 -4.24 4.52
CA ALA A 156 -5.44 -5.19 5.46
C ALA A 156 -5.19 -6.56 4.82
N ALA A 157 -6.17 -7.09 4.08
CA ALA A 157 -6.07 -8.38 3.41
C ALA A 157 -5.02 -8.39 2.28
N THR A 158 -4.89 -7.27 1.54
CA THR A 158 -3.79 -7.07 0.60
C THR A 158 -2.44 -7.17 1.31
N GLY A 159 -2.31 -6.56 2.48
CA GLY A 159 -1.12 -6.68 3.33
C GLY A 159 -0.84 -8.12 3.76
N VAL A 160 -1.86 -8.88 4.14
CA VAL A 160 -1.74 -10.31 4.46
C VAL A 160 -1.18 -11.09 3.27
N LEU A 161 -1.78 -10.94 2.08
CA LEU A 161 -1.35 -11.68 0.89
C LEU A 161 0.07 -11.30 0.45
N ARG A 162 0.42 -10.00 0.51
CA ARG A 162 1.79 -9.55 0.27
C ARG A 162 2.77 -10.17 1.27
N GLY A 163 2.41 -10.25 2.54
CA GLY A 163 3.20 -10.93 3.56
C GLY A 163 3.36 -12.44 3.30
N LEU A 164 2.34 -13.09 2.73
CA LEU A 164 2.38 -14.46 2.24
C LEU A 164 3.11 -14.62 0.90
N GLN A 165 3.75 -13.55 0.38
CA GLN A 165 4.45 -13.53 -0.92
C GLN A 165 3.52 -13.68 -2.13
N ASP A 166 2.22 -13.41 -1.98
CA ASP A 166 1.25 -13.40 -3.07
C ASP A 166 0.85 -11.97 -3.43
N THR A 167 1.41 -11.43 -4.50
CA THR A 167 1.03 -10.13 -5.08
C THR A 167 0.14 -10.26 -6.32
N ARG A 168 -0.06 -11.49 -6.83
CA ARG A 168 -0.90 -11.75 -8.00
C ARG A 168 -2.38 -11.72 -7.64
N THR A 169 -2.75 -12.33 -6.53
CA THR A 169 -4.14 -12.30 -6.06
C THR A 169 -4.66 -10.88 -5.83
N PRO A 170 -3.92 -9.97 -5.15
CA PRO A 170 -4.27 -8.56 -5.08
C PRO A 170 -4.49 -7.89 -6.45
N LEU A 171 -3.63 -8.16 -7.43
CA LEU A 171 -3.79 -7.65 -8.80
C LEU A 171 -5.11 -8.12 -9.44
N TYR A 172 -5.38 -9.44 -9.40
CA TYR A 172 -6.60 -9.98 -10.01
C TYR A 172 -7.87 -9.46 -9.34
N VAL A 173 -7.87 -9.34 -8.00
CA VAL A 173 -9.01 -8.81 -7.26
C VAL A 173 -9.21 -7.32 -7.55
N ALA A 174 -8.13 -6.52 -7.65
CA ALA A 174 -8.21 -5.10 -8.02
C ALA A 174 -8.79 -4.94 -9.44
N VAL A 175 -8.21 -5.61 -10.44
CA VAL A 175 -8.67 -5.51 -11.84
C VAL A 175 -10.12 -5.99 -11.98
N GLY A 176 -10.46 -7.14 -11.38
CA GLY A 176 -11.82 -7.69 -11.42
C GLY A 176 -12.83 -6.80 -10.68
N GLY A 177 -12.44 -6.27 -9.51
CA GLY A 177 -13.26 -5.36 -8.73
C GLY A 177 -13.52 -4.02 -9.43
N PHE A 178 -12.51 -3.46 -10.08
CA PHE A 178 -12.66 -2.22 -10.83
C PHE A 178 -13.50 -2.41 -12.12
N ALA A 179 -13.32 -3.54 -12.82
CA ALA A 179 -14.17 -3.87 -13.96
C ALA A 179 -15.65 -4.06 -13.54
N ALA A 180 -15.87 -4.78 -12.43
CA ALA A 180 -17.22 -4.94 -11.86
C ALA A 180 -17.82 -3.60 -11.43
N ASN A 181 -17.02 -2.72 -10.81
CA ASN A 181 -17.48 -1.38 -10.43
C ASN A 181 -17.89 -0.56 -11.66
N ALA A 182 -17.06 -0.52 -12.71
CA ALA A 182 -17.39 0.21 -13.94
C ALA A 182 -18.72 -0.30 -14.55
N GLY A 183 -18.94 -1.61 -14.59
CA GLY A 183 -20.19 -2.22 -15.05
C GLY A 183 -21.38 -1.88 -14.16
N LEU A 184 -21.21 -1.96 -12.83
CA LEU A 184 -22.24 -1.59 -11.85
C LEU A 184 -22.59 -0.09 -11.96
N ASN A 185 -21.59 0.77 -12.05
CA ASN A 185 -21.80 2.21 -12.19
C ASN A 185 -22.59 2.51 -13.46
N ALA A 186 -22.21 1.95 -14.61
CA ALA A 186 -22.97 2.15 -15.86
C ALA A 186 -24.41 1.62 -15.73
N GLY A 187 -24.61 0.45 -15.15
CA GLY A 187 -25.94 -0.15 -14.96
C GLY A 187 -26.83 0.64 -13.99
N LEU A 188 -26.29 1.07 -12.86
CA LEU A 188 -27.04 1.79 -11.83
C LEU A 188 -27.27 3.26 -12.19
N VAL A 189 -26.29 3.90 -12.83
CA VAL A 189 -26.40 5.31 -13.27
C VAL A 189 -27.39 5.45 -14.41
N TYR A 190 -27.22 4.67 -15.49
CA TYR A 190 -27.99 4.83 -16.72
C TYR A 190 -29.16 3.84 -16.81
N GLY A 191 -28.96 2.58 -16.43
CA GLY A 191 -29.99 1.54 -16.50
C GLY A 191 -31.08 1.70 -15.45
N ALA A 192 -30.71 1.95 -14.18
CA ALA A 192 -31.64 2.18 -13.09
C ALA A 192 -32.01 3.68 -12.90
N GLY A 193 -31.36 4.60 -13.59
CA GLY A 193 -31.64 6.03 -13.51
C GLY A 193 -31.29 6.70 -12.17
N LEU A 194 -30.41 6.06 -11.37
CA LEU A 194 -30.07 6.54 -10.01
C LEU A 194 -29.06 7.72 -10.01
N GLY A 195 -28.55 8.13 -11.18
CA GLY A 195 -27.61 9.22 -11.29
C GLY A 195 -26.36 9.03 -10.41
N ILE A 196 -25.91 10.08 -9.74
CA ILE A 196 -24.69 10.04 -8.90
C ILE A 196 -24.81 9.04 -7.73
N ALA A 197 -26.01 8.82 -7.19
CA ALA A 197 -26.25 7.81 -6.16
C ALA A 197 -26.00 6.39 -6.70
N GLY A 198 -26.29 6.16 -7.98
CA GLY A 198 -26.00 4.90 -8.67
C GLY A 198 -24.50 4.59 -8.73
N SER A 199 -23.65 5.58 -9.06
CA SER A 199 -22.19 5.44 -9.02
C SER A 199 -21.70 5.15 -7.59
N ALA A 200 -22.20 5.85 -6.57
CA ALA A 200 -21.83 5.61 -5.18
C ALA A 200 -22.21 4.17 -4.73
N TRP A 201 -23.40 3.70 -5.05
CA TRP A 201 -23.82 2.31 -4.73
C TRP A 201 -23.00 1.27 -5.51
N GLY A 202 -22.70 1.52 -6.79
CA GLY A 202 -21.85 0.64 -7.58
C GLY A 202 -20.47 0.46 -6.92
N THR A 203 -19.90 1.56 -6.43
CA THR A 203 -18.63 1.55 -5.69
C THR A 203 -18.74 0.76 -4.38
N VAL A 204 -19.78 0.96 -3.57
CA VAL A 204 -19.99 0.21 -2.33
C VAL A 204 -20.14 -1.28 -2.59
N ILE A 205 -20.94 -1.68 -3.58
CA ILE A 205 -21.15 -3.09 -3.95
C ILE A 205 -19.83 -3.72 -4.41
N ALA A 206 -19.08 -3.05 -5.27
CA ALA A 206 -17.80 -3.55 -5.77
C ALA A 206 -16.78 -3.71 -4.64
N GLN A 207 -16.66 -2.73 -3.72
CA GLN A 207 -15.75 -2.80 -2.57
C GLN A 207 -16.13 -3.95 -1.62
N ASN A 208 -17.41 -4.15 -1.32
CA ASN A 208 -17.86 -5.28 -0.52
C ASN A 208 -17.61 -6.62 -1.22
N GLY A 209 -17.80 -6.68 -2.55
CA GLY A 209 -17.44 -7.85 -3.36
C GLY A 209 -15.94 -8.18 -3.30
N MET A 210 -15.08 -7.18 -3.45
CA MET A 210 -13.64 -7.35 -3.30
C MET A 210 -13.28 -7.85 -1.89
N ALA A 211 -13.82 -7.23 -0.85
CA ALA A 211 -13.57 -7.66 0.54
C ALA A 211 -14.00 -9.11 0.76
N ALA A 212 -15.17 -9.52 0.25
CA ALA A 212 -15.65 -10.90 0.34
C ALA A 212 -14.71 -11.89 -0.36
N VAL A 213 -14.19 -11.55 -1.55
CA VAL A 213 -13.19 -12.37 -2.26
C VAL A 213 -11.90 -12.50 -1.45
N TYR A 214 -11.38 -11.40 -0.88
CA TYR A 214 -10.19 -11.45 -0.05
C TYR A 214 -10.37 -12.31 1.21
N VAL A 215 -11.48 -12.13 1.92
CA VAL A 215 -11.81 -12.97 3.08
C VAL A 215 -11.92 -14.44 2.69
N TRP A 216 -12.56 -14.75 1.57
CA TRP A 216 -12.63 -16.11 1.05
C TRP A 216 -11.25 -16.70 0.74
N VAL A 217 -10.35 -15.94 0.10
CA VAL A 217 -8.97 -16.38 -0.19
C VAL A 217 -8.21 -16.68 1.10
N VAL A 218 -8.28 -15.79 2.09
CA VAL A 218 -7.62 -15.97 3.39
C VAL A 218 -8.15 -17.21 4.11
N ILE A 219 -9.49 -17.38 4.17
CA ILE A 219 -10.12 -18.57 4.78
C ILE A 219 -9.74 -19.86 4.05
N ARG A 220 -9.75 -19.83 2.71
CA ARG A 220 -9.36 -21.00 1.89
C ARG A 220 -7.89 -21.35 2.12
N GLY A 221 -7.00 -20.36 2.24
CA GLY A 221 -5.60 -20.54 2.61
C GLY A 221 -5.46 -21.20 3.98
N ALA A 222 -6.15 -20.69 4.99
CA ALA A 222 -6.16 -21.26 6.33
C ALA A 222 -6.64 -22.71 6.35
N LYS A 223 -7.74 -23.03 5.65
CA LYS A 223 -8.25 -24.41 5.55
C LYS A 223 -7.26 -25.38 4.90
N ARG A 224 -6.57 -24.98 3.84
CA ARG A 224 -5.59 -25.82 3.15
C ARG A 224 -4.40 -26.17 4.04
N HIS A 225 -4.01 -25.25 4.94
CA HIS A 225 -2.92 -25.49 5.89
C HIS A 225 -3.33 -26.35 7.07
N LEU A 226 -4.52 -26.15 7.61
CA LEU A 226 -5.07 -27.01 8.67
C LEU A 226 -5.31 -28.46 8.19
N ALA A 227 -5.53 -28.67 6.88
CA ALA A 227 -5.74 -29.99 6.28
C ALA A 227 -4.45 -30.74 5.95
N LYS A 228 -3.26 -30.10 6.01
CA LYS A 228 -1.98 -30.81 5.83
C LYS A 228 -1.61 -31.51 7.13
N PRO A 229 -1.44 -32.86 7.14
CA PRO A 229 -0.94 -33.54 8.34
C PRO A 229 0.42 -32.93 8.73
N HIS A 230 0.63 -32.65 10.01
CA HIS A 230 1.96 -32.41 10.55
C HIS A 230 2.77 -33.68 10.33
N LEU A 231 3.65 -33.68 9.32
CA LEU A 231 4.72 -34.65 9.27
C LEU A 231 5.61 -34.33 10.49
N PRO A 232 5.82 -35.29 11.42
CA PRO A 232 6.70 -35.08 12.54
C PRO A 232 8.09 -34.71 12.00
N THR A 233 8.66 -33.60 12.52
CA THR A 233 10.05 -33.22 12.25
C THR A 233 10.94 -34.41 12.63
N ARG A 234 11.78 -34.79 11.66
CA ARG A 234 12.68 -35.96 11.69
C ARG A 234 13.85 -35.71 12.66
N ASP A 235 13.56 -35.62 13.96
CA ASP A 235 14.55 -35.42 15.01
C ASP A 235 14.38 -36.41 16.18
N ASP A 236 13.54 -37.45 15.98
CA ASP A 236 13.50 -38.60 16.90
C ASP A 236 14.35 -39.74 16.35
N THR A 237 15.67 -39.53 16.27
CA THR A 237 16.66 -40.62 16.15
C THR A 237 17.08 -41.10 17.50
N THR A 238 16.13 -41.53 18.31
CA THR A 238 16.41 -42.50 19.41
C THR A 238 15.54 -43.73 19.15
N PRO A 239 16.15 -44.90 18.87
CA PRO A 239 15.39 -46.14 18.77
C PRO A 239 15.07 -46.63 20.19
N HIS A 240 13.97 -46.12 20.77
CA HIS A 240 13.37 -46.82 21.90
C HIS A 240 12.52 -47.96 21.35
N LEU A 241 13.09 -49.16 21.39
CA LEU A 241 12.41 -50.45 21.34
C LEU A 241 11.51 -50.56 22.57
N ALA A 242 10.31 -50.01 22.55
CA ALA A 242 9.23 -50.37 23.44
C ALA A 242 8.28 -51.31 22.68
N PRO A 243 7.83 -52.42 23.31
CA PRO A 243 6.90 -53.36 22.70
C PRO A 243 5.59 -52.63 22.33
N ARG A 244 5.10 -52.81 21.10
CA ARG A 244 3.75 -52.39 20.73
C ARG A 244 2.75 -53.24 21.54
N ASP A 245 2.06 -52.55 22.42
CA ASP A 245 0.88 -53.11 23.05
C ASP A 245 -0.31 -52.92 22.09
N ASP A 246 -0.69 -54.01 21.40
CA ASP A 246 -1.75 -54.00 20.39
C ASP A 246 -3.17 -53.99 21.02
N THR A 247 -3.29 -53.69 22.33
CA THR A 247 -4.55 -53.67 23.08
C THR A 247 -5.11 -52.24 23.33
N ALA A 248 -4.47 -51.20 22.79
CA ALA A 248 -5.05 -49.84 22.89
C ALA A 248 -6.37 -49.77 22.11
N PRO A 249 -7.50 -49.40 22.74
CA PRO A 249 -8.75 -49.24 22.03
C PRO A 249 -8.59 -48.15 20.96
N HIS A 250 -8.96 -48.52 19.72
CA HIS A 250 -9.04 -47.56 18.61
C HIS A 250 -9.90 -46.37 19.07
N ALA A 251 -9.27 -45.23 19.37
CA ALA A 251 -10.02 -44.00 19.54
C ALA A 251 -10.94 -43.79 18.31
N PRO A 252 -12.22 -43.57 18.50
CA PRO A 252 -13.15 -43.47 17.38
C PRO A 252 -12.63 -42.34 16.47
N ALA A 253 -12.67 -42.60 15.16
CA ALA A 253 -12.37 -41.62 14.10
C ALA A 253 -13.45 -40.50 14.06
N THR A 254 -13.83 -40.03 15.24
CA THR A 254 -14.72 -38.91 15.46
C THR A 254 -13.95 -37.63 15.13
N ASP A 255 -14.26 -37.11 13.94
CA ASP A 255 -14.27 -35.69 13.69
C ASP A 255 -12.96 -34.94 13.42
N ALA A 256 -12.13 -35.45 12.55
CA ALA A 256 -11.13 -34.59 11.89
C ALA A 256 -11.80 -33.37 11.23
N ARG A 257 -13.05 -33.50 10.78
CA ARG A 257 -13.85 -32.41 10.22
C ARG A 257 -14.39 -31.45 11.28
N THR A 258 -14.79 -31.94 12.46
CA THR A 258 -15.26 -31.10 13.57
C THR A 258 -14.07 -30.40 14.24
N GLY A 259 -12.95 -31.08 14.41
CA GLY A 259 -11.71 -30.50 14.91
C GLY A 259 -11.15 -29.39 13.98
N ALA A 260 -11.17 -29.59 12.66
CA ALA A 260 -10.74 -28.59 11.70
C ALA A 260 -11.70 -27.37 11.66
N ARG A 261 -13.00 -27.58 11.85
CA ARG A 261 -13.97 -26.48 11.96
C ARG A 261 -13.79 -25.67 13.24
N SER A 262 -13.61 -26.30 14.38
CA SER A 262 -13.37 -25.62 15.66
C SER A 262 -12.03 -24.84 15.64
N ALA A 263 -10.96 -25.41 15.09
CA ALA A 263 -9.68 -24.72 14.89
C ALA A 263 -9.83 -23.50 13.99
N LEU A 264 -10.57 -23.61 12.88
CA LEU A 264 -10.84 -22.47 11.99
C LEU A 264 -11.62 -21.36 12.69
N TRP A 265 -12.67 -21.69 13.46
CA TRP A 265 -13.44 -20.71 14.23
C TRP A 265 -12.56 -20.01 15.28
N THR A 266 -11.67 -20.73 15.94
CA THR A 266 -10.71 -20.15 16.89
C THR A 266 -9.74 -19.17 16.21
N LEU A 267 -9.30 -19.48 14.98
CA LEU A 267 -8.44 -18.58 14.19
C LEU A 267 -9.16 -17.33 13.70
N LEU A 268 -10.46 -17.40 13.42
CA LEU A 268 -11.25 -16.29 12.87
C LEU A 268 -11.85 -15.38 13.93
N ARG A 269 -11.92 -15.82 15.21
CA ARG A 269 -12.46 -15.00 16.30
C ARG A 269 -11.62 -13.75 16.53
N PRO A 270 -12.24 -12.58 16.81
CA PRO A 270 -11.49 -11.38 17.18
C PRO A 270 -10.71 -11.62 18.48
N ASP A 271 -9.44 -11.25 18.48
CA ASP A 271 -8.59 -11.24 19.66
C ASP A 271 -8.30 -9.79 20.06
N PRO A 272 -8.88 -9.29 21.16
CA PRO A 272 -8.63 -7.92 21.59
C PRO A 272 -7.15 -7.60 21.83
N ALA A 273 -6.36 -8.58 22.27
CA ALA A 273 -4.92 -8.41 22.48
C ALA A 273 -4.16 -8.30 21.16
N GLY A 274 -4.47 -9.19 20.20
CA GLY A 274 -3.91 -9.16 18.85
C GLY A 274 -4.29 -7.89 18.08
N ILE A 275 -5.57 -7.49 18.13
CA ILE A 275 -6.05 -6.25 17.52
C ILE A 275 -5.33 -5.02 18.11
N ARG A 276 -5.16 -4.96 19.43
CA ARG A 276 -4.43 -3.87 20.10
C ARG A 276 -2.96 -3.87 19.70
N ALA A 277 -2.33 -5.03 19.57
CA ALA A 277 -0.95 -5.15 19.10
C ALA A 277 -0.82 -4.64 17.65
N CYS A 278 -1.74 -5.01 16.75
CA CYS A 278 -1.81 -4.48 15.38
C CYS A 278 -1.96 -2.96 15.37
N ALA A 279 -2.84 -2.41 16.19
CA ALA A 279 -3.06 -0.97 16.29
C ALA A 279 -1.79 -0.24 16.76
N ARG A 280 -1.13 -0.74 17.81
CA ARG A 280 0.12 -0.17 18.32
C ARG A 280 1.25 -0.20 17.28
N ALA A 281 1.39 -1.30 16.53
CA ALA A 281 2.36 -1.40 15.46
C ALA A 281 2.03 -0.46 14.28
N GLY A 282 0.75 -0.14 14.07
CA GLY A 282 0.28 0.77 13.04
C GLY A 282 0.51 2.25 13.34
N VAL A 283 0.47 2.65 14.63
CA VAL A 283 0.58 4.08 15.03
C VAL A 283 1.82 4.77 14.47
N PRO A 284 3.03 4.21 14.55
CA PRO A 284 4.22 4.86 13.96
C PRO A 284 4.09 5.05 12.44
N LEU A 285 3.53 4.08 11.73
CA LEU A 285 3.33 4.17 10.29
C LEU A 285 2.23 5.18 9.93
N LEU A 286 1.22 5.35 10.79
CA LEU A 286 0.24 6.42 10.69
C LEU A 286 0.90 7.79 10.82
N VAL A 287 1.74 8.00 11.84
CA VAL A 287 2.50 9.26 12.03
C VAL A 287 3.36 9.55 10.80
N ARG A 288 4.07 8.54 10.28
CA ARG A 288 4.84 8.68 9.03
C ARG A 288 3.94 9.13 7.86
N THR A 289 2.78 8.51 7.69
CA THR A 289 1.85 8.82 6.59
C THR A 289 1.29 10.23 6.73
N LEU A 290 0.89 10.65 7.93
CA LEU A 290 0.39 11.99 8.19
C LEU A 290 1.47 13.05 7.95
N SER A 291 2.72 12.79 8.34
CA SER A 291 3.85 13.68 8.07
C SER A 291 4.11 13.86 6.58
N LEU A 292 4.02 12.76 5.79
CA LEU A 292 4.13 12.84 4.34
C LEU A 292 2.97 13.63 3.72
N ARG A 293 1.75 13.46 4.22
CA ARG A 293 0.59 14.25 3.79
C ARG A 293 0.76 15.73 4.10
N ALA A 294 1.29 16.07 5.28
CA ALA A 294 1.61 17.45 5.63
C ALA A 294 2.61 18.08 4.66
N VAL A 295 3.66 17.34 4.24
CA VAL A 295 4.59 17.79 3.20
C VAL A 295 3.85 18.16 1.91
N LEU A 296 2.98 17.27 1.40
CA LEU A 296 2.26 17.51 0.15
C LEU A 296 1.27 18.67 0.25
N LEU A 297 0.60 18.81 1.40
CA LEU A 297 -0.32 19.93 1.65
C LEU A 297 0.43 21.26 1.71
N ILE A 298 1.56 21.33 2.42
CA ILE A 298 2.40 22.54 2.48
C ILE A 298 2.89 22.90 1.07
N ALA A 299 3.39 21.92 0.30
CA ALA A 299 3.84 22.15 -1.08
C ALA A 299 2.73 22.73 -1.94
N THR A 300 1.52 22.17 -1.87
CA THR A 300 0.37 22.65 -2.63
C THR A 300 -0.07 24.05 -2.18
N ALA A 301 -0.08 24.33 -0.87
CA ALA A 301 -0.41 25.66 -0.34
C ALA A 301 0.60 26.71 -0.77
N VAL A 302 1.90 26.40 -0.74
CA VAL A 302 2.95 27.29 -1.25
C VAL A 302 2.77 27.53 -2.74
N ALA A 303 2.54 26.47 -3.54
CA ALA A 303 2.33 26.63 -4.98
C ALA A 303 1.11 27.51 -5.30
N ALA A 304 0.02 27.39 -4.54
CA ALA A 304 -1.15 28.26 -4.66
C ALA A 304 -0.83 29.73 -4.37
N GLY A 305 0.03 29.98 -3.37
CA GLY A 305 0.50 31.34 -3.05
C GLY A 305 1.42 31.96 -4.11
N LEU A 306 1.98 31.15 -5.04
CA LEU A 306 2.82 31.63 -6.14
C LEU A 306 2.01 32.06 -7.39
N GLY A 307 0.69 31.87 -7.39
CA GLY A 307 -0.22 32.25 -8.47
C GLY A 307 -0.74 31.08 -9.32
N ASP A 308 -1.71 31.39 -10.20
CA ASP A 308 -2.49 30.40 -10.93
C ASP A 308 -1.65 29.51 -11.85
N ALA A 309 -0.67 30.07 -12.57
CA ALA A 309 0.22 29.30 -13.42
C ALA A 309 1.10 28.32 -12.61
N ALA A 310 1.56 28.74 -11.43
CA ALA A 310 2.38 27.92 -10.55
C ALA A 310 1.59 26.73 -9.98
N ILE A 311 0.38 26.98 -9.46
CA ILE A 311 -0.45 25.89 -8.91
C ILE A 311 -0.88 24.91 -10.00
N ALA A 312 -1.24 25.39 -11.20
CA ALA A 312 -1.58 24.53 -12.33
C ALA A 312 -0.39 23.64 -12.73
N ALA A 313 0.80 24.21 -12.89
CA ALA A 313 2.02 23.46 -13.19
C ALA A 313 2.38 22.50 -12.06
N HIS A 314 2.21 22.89 -10.79
CA HIS A 314 2.43 22.03 -9.63
C HIS A 314 1.52 20.79 -9.66
N GLN A 315 0.24 20.94 -9.92
CA GLN A 315 -0.71 19.84 -9.97
C GLN A 315 -0.35 18.81 -11.07
N ILE A 316 0.03 19.30 -12.25
CA ILE A 316 0.48 18.42 -13.33
C ILE A 316 1.77 17.70 -12.92
N THR A 317 2.74 18.43 -12.36
CA THR A 317 4.01 17.85 -11.91
C THR A 317 3.78 16.81 -10.80
N LEU A 318 2.87 17.09 -9.86
CA LEU A 318 2.52 16.18 -8.78
C LEU A 318 1.84 14.89 -9.30
N THR A 319 1.01 15.01 -10.34
CA THR A 319 0.39 13.87 -11.01
C THR A 319 1.45 12.98 -11.66
N VAL A 320 2.39 13.57 -12.40
CA VAL A 320 3.51 12.83 -13.00
C VAL A 320 4.37 12.19 -11.90
N TRP A 321 4.73 12.94 -10.85
CA TRP A 321 5.52 12.43 -9.73
C TRP A 321 4.83 11.25 -9.03
N SER A 322 3.50 11.31 -8.84
CA SER A 322 2.73 10.22 -8.24
C SER A 322 2.75 8.95 -9.09
N LEU A 323 2.66 9.09 -10.42
CA LEU A 323 2.75 7.96 -11.34
C LEU A 323 4.14 7.28 -11.26
N LEU A 324 5.22 8.07 -11.20
CA LEU A 324 6.58 7.54 -11.01
C LEU A 324 6.74 6.87 -9.65
N ALA A 325 6.13 7.45 -8.61
CA ALA A 325 6.14 6.89 -7.26
C ALA A 325 5.51 5.49 -7.21
N PHE A 326 4.45 5.21 -7.97
CA PHE A 326 3.85 3.87 -8.03
C PHE A 326 4.83 2.81 -8.55
N ALA A 327 5.67 3.14 -9.53
CA ALA A 327 6.69 2.22 -10.03
C ALA A 327 7.76 1.90 -8.96
N LEU A 328 8.19 2.91 -8.21
CA LEU A 328 9.16 2.76 -7.13
C LEU A 328 8.54 2.05 -5.91
N ASP A 329 7.27 2.34 -5.61
CA ASP A 329 6.54 1.71 -4.49
C ASP A 329 6.30 0.22 -4.73
N ALA A 330 6.17 -0.20 -5.98
CA ALA A 330 6.09 -1.62 -6.32
C ALA A 330 7.35 -2.40 -5.87
N ILE A 331 8.54 -1.81 -6.03
CA ILE A 331 9.79 -2.39 -5.53
C ILE A 331 9.83 -2.35 -4.00
N ALA A 332 9.33 -1.27 -3.39
CA ALA A 332 9.24 -1.15 -1.93
C ALA A 332 8.31 -2.22 -1.33
N ILE A 333 7.17 -2.49 -1.97
CA ILE A 333 6.22 -3.56 -1.56
C ILE A 333 6.90 -4.94 -1.61
N ALA A 334 7.65 -5.23 -2.68
CA ALA A 334 8.44 -6.46 -2.74
C ALA A 334 9.47 -6.50 -1.61
N GLY A 335 10.12 -5.38 -1.31
CA GLY A 335 11.08 -5.23 -0.22
C GLY A 335 10.49 -5.54 1.15
N GLN A 336 9.30 -5.05 1.45
CA GLN A 336 8.61 -5.35 2.71
C GLN A 336 8.43 -6.86 2.92
N ALA A 337 7.92 -7.56 1.91
CA ALA A 337 7.63 -8.97 1.98
C ALA A 337 8.91 -9.82 2.06
N ILE A 338 9.92 -9.50 1.24
CA ILE A 338 11.19 -10.23 1.17
C ILE A 338 11.98 -10.06 2.47
N ILE A 339 12.18 -8.82 2.93
CA ILE A 339 12.95 -8.54 4.15
C ILE A 339 12.26 -9.10 5.39
N GLY A 340 10.93 -8.93 5.50
CA GLY A 340 10.19 -9.52 6.61
C GLY A 340 10.39 -11.03 6.68
N ARG A 341 10.35 -11.73 5.56
CA ARG A 341 10.57 -13.18 5.49
C ARG A 341 11.99 -13.59 5.88
N TYR A 342 13.04 -12.92 5.36
CA TYR A 342 14.43 -13.24 5.71
C TYR A 342 14.69 -13.02 7.20
N LEU A 343 14.21 -11.90 7.77
CA LEU A 343 14.38 -11.63 9.21
C LEU A 343 13.57 -12.60 10.08
N GLY A 344 12.38 -13.00 9.62
CA GLY A 344 11.60 -14.04 10.28
C GLY A 344 12.29 -15.42 10.28
N ALA A 345 12.98 -15.75 9.20
CA ALA A 345 13.73 -16.98 9.03
C ALA A 345 15.10 -17.00 9.74
N ASP A 346 15.40 -15.98 10.54
CA ASP A 346 16.69 -15.79 11.20
C ASP A 346 17.89 -15.77 10.23
N ASP A 347 17.67 -15.18 9.03
CA ASP A 347 18.69 -15.02 7.97
C ASP A 347 19.06 -13.54 7.75
N PRO A 348 19.93 -12.98 8.62
CA PRO A 348 20.36 -11.59 8.50
C PRO A 348 21.26 -11.33 7.27
N GLU A 349 21.96 -12.34 6.78
CA GLU A 349 22.84 -12.21 5.61
C GLU A 349 22.01 -12.15 4.32
N GLY A 350 20.99 -13.01 4.19
CA GLY A 350 20.03 -12.95 3.12
C GLY A 350 19.28 -11.63 3.09
N ALA A 351 18.87 -11.09 4.25
CA ALA A 351 18.25 -9.77 4.36
C ALA A 351 19.16 -8.65 3.85
N ARG A 352 20.46 -8.66 4.22
CA ARG A 352 21.44 -7.67 3.72
C ARG A 352 21.69 -7.79 2.22
N ALA A 353 21.81 -9.02 1.72
CA ALA A 353 22.03 -9.27 0.30
C ALA A 353 20.82 -8.81 -0.54
N ALA A 354 19.60 -9.14 -0.10
CA ALA A 354 18.37 -8.69 -0.72
C ALA A 354 18.25 -7.15 -0.69
N CYS A 355 18.53 -6.51 0.44
CA CYS A 355 18.50 -5.05 0.57
C CYS A 355 19.45 -4.37 -0.45
N ARG A 356 20.70 -4.83 -0.56
CA ARG A 356 21.67 -4.31 -1.53
C ARG A 356 21.16 -4.45 -2.96
N ARG A 357 20.62 -5.63 -3.32
CA ARG A 357 20.11 -5.88 -4.66
C ARG A 357 18.89 -5.02 -4.99
N MET A 358 18.00 -4.81 -4.01
CA MET A 358 16.84 -3.92 -4.18
C MET A 358 17.26 -2.46 -4.36
N ILE A 359 18.32 -1.98 -3.67
CA ILE A 359 18.87 -0.64 -3.90
C ILE A 359 19.38 -0.50 -5.34
N GLU A 360 20.09 -1.50 -5.87
CA GLU A 360 20.53 -1.51 -7.26
C GLU A 360 19.33 -1.40 -8.23
N TRP A 361 18.25 -2.15 -7.98
CA TRP A 361 17.00 -2.06 -8.76
C TRP A 361 16.33 -0.69 -8.61
N GLY A 362 16.30 -0.13 -7.40
CA GLY A 362 15.73 1.18 -7.14
C GLY A 362 16.46 2.29 -7.89
N VAL A 363 17.79 2.27 -7.88
CA VAL A 363 18.64 3.22 -8.65
C VAL A 363 18.39 3.05 -10.15
N ALA A 364 18.44 1.82 -10.65
CA ALA A 364 18.25 1.55 -12.08
C ALA A 364 16.86 2.01 -12.55
N CYS A 365 15.81 1.67 -11.79
CA CYS A 365 14.44 2.12 -12.07
C CYS A 365 14.35 3.65 -12.01
N GLY A 366 14.91 4.28 -10.98
CA GLY A 366 14.94 5.75 -10.86
C GLY A 366 15.65 6.43 -12.03
N VAL A 367 16.78 5.91 -12.48
CA VAL A 367 17.48 6.44 -13.66
C VAL A 367 16.61 6.32 -14.92
N VAL A 368 16.01 5.14 -15.14
CA VAL A 368 15.12 4.92 -16.30
C VAL A 368 13.93 5.88 -16.26
N LEU A 369 13.27 6.01 -15.10
CA LEU A 369 12.14 6.92 -14.93
C LEU A 369 12.55 8.38 -15.13
N GLY A 370 13.70 8.80 -14.61
CA GLY A 370 14.24 10.16 -14.82
C GLY A 370 14.52 10.44 -16.30
N LEU A 371 15.10 9.49 -17.01
CA LEU A 371 15.31 9.61 -18.46
C LEU A 371 13.99 9.68 -19.22
N LEU A 372 13.01 8.83 -18.88
CA LEU A 372 11.67 8.85 -19.51
C LEU A 372 10.99 10.20 -19.31
N VAL A 373 11.02 10.78 -18.10
CA VAL A 373 10.45 12.11 -17.84
C VAL A 373 11.19 13.17 -18.65
N THR A 374 12.51 13.13 -18.70
CA THR A 374 13.33 14.08 -19.47
C THR A 374 12.95 14.06 -20.95
N LEU A 375 12.80 12.86 -21.53
CA LEU A 375 12.42 12.68 -22.93
C LEU A 375 10.97 13.05 -23.21
N ALA A 376 10.06 12.73 -22.27
CA ALA A 376 8.63 13.04 -22.40
C ALA A 376 8.29 14.52 -22.10
N ARG A 377 9.19 15.26 -21.42
CA ARG A 377 8.96 16.64 -20.97
C ARG A 377 8.39 17.57 -22.05
N PRO A 378 8.89 17.60 -23.30
CA PRO A 378 8.35 18.48 -24.32
C PRO A 378 6.93 18.11 -24.75
N LEU A 379 6.50 16.87 -24.52
CA LEU A 379 5.17 16.38 -24.87
C LEU A 379 4.15 16.60 -23.75
N ILE A 380 4.58 16.54 -22.49
CA ILE A 380 3.68 16.62 -21.33
C ILE A 380 2.98 17.98 -21.27
N GLY A 381 3.70 19.10 -21.42
CA GLY A 381 3.11 20.44 -21.37
C GLY A 381 1.95 20.63 -22.36
N PRO A 382 2.15 20.42 -23.66
CA PRO A 382 1.11 20.53 -24.67
C PRO A 382 -0.11 19.61 -24.47
N MET A 383 0.07 18.45 -23.80
CA MET A 383 -1.05 17.55 -23.50
C MET A 383 -2.03 18.12 -22.47
N PHE A 384 -1.55 18.94 -21.52
CA PHE A 384 -2.35 19.41 -20.40
C PHE A 384 -2.83 20.85 -20.55
N THR A 385 -2.09 21.73 -21.25
CA THR A 385 -2.40 23.15 -21.34
C THR A 385 -1.86 23.80 -22.61
N SER A 386 -2.56 24.84 -23.04
CA SER A 386 -2.09 25.77 -24.10
C SER A 386 -1.34 26.99 -23.54
N ASP A 387 -1.43 27.27 -22.22
CA ASP A 387 -0.81 28.41 -21.57
C ASP A 387 0.71 28.32 -21.55
N PRO A 388 1.45 29.25 -22.18
CA PRO A 388 2.92 29.24 -22.19
C PRO A 388 3.53 29.35 -20.79
N ALA A 389 2.97 30.18 -19.89
CA ALA A 389 3.50 30.37 -18.54
C ALA A 389 3.42 29.09 -17.71
N VAL A 390 2.32 28.34 -17.83
CA VAL A 390 2.20 27.02 -17.19
C VAL A 390 3.18 26.03 -17.78
N ARG A 391 3.36 26.02 -19.12
CA ARG A 391 4.29 25.10 -19.79
C ARG A 391 5.74 25.33 -19.36
N ASP A 392 6.18 26.57 -19.24
CA ASP A 392 7.54 26.93 -18.85
C ASP A 392 7.83 26.55 -17.38
N ALA A 393 6.88 26.86 -16.48
CA ALA A 393 6.95 26.46 -15.08
C ALA A 393 6.97 24.92 -14.92
N LEU A 394 6.10 24.22 -15.68
CA LEU A 394 6.02 22.76 -15.71
C LEU A 394 7.31 22.12 -16.23
N ALA A 395 7.86 22.63 -17.34
CA ALA A 395 9.08 22.11 -17.94
C ALA A 395 10.27 22.18 -16.97
N SER A 396 10.38 23.28 -16.23
CA SER A 396 11.42 23.46 -15.20
C SER A 396 11.22 22.55 -14.00
N ALA A 397 9.99 22.40 -13.50
CA ALA A 397 9.66 21.51 -12.38
C ALA A 397 9.88 20.03 -12.74
N LEU A 398 9.48 19.59 -13.93
CA LEU A 398 9.68 18.22 -14.41
C LEU A 398 11.16 17.86 -14.54
N LEU A 399 12.03 18.82 -14.87
CA LEU A 399 13.46 18.57 -14.89
C LEU A 399 14.01 18.27 -13.50
N VAL A 400 13.57 19.03 -12.49
CA VAL A 400 13.94 18.75 -11.08
C VAL A 400 13.44 17.38 -10.66
N VAL A 401 12.19 17.04 -11.00
CA VAL A 401 11.62 15.70 -10.74
C VAL A 401 12.48 14.61 -11.38
N ALA A 402 12.87 14.78 -12.65
CA ALA A 402 13.66 13.80 -13.39
C ALA A 402 15.04 13.55 -12.73
N VAL A 403 15.74 14.62 -12.35
CA VAL A 403 17.04 14.55 -11.67
C VAL A 403 16.93 13.90 -10.29
N ALA A 404 15.82 14.10 -9.59
CA ALA A 404 15.59 13.52 -8.27
C ALA A 404 15.25 12.02 -8.29
N GLN A 405 14.84 11.43 -9.45
CA GLN A 405 14.34 10.05 -9.50
C GLN A 405 15.32 8.98 -9.00
N PRO A 406 16.64 9.01 -9.26
CA PRO A 406 17.56 8.03 -8.69
C PRO A 406 17.60 8.07 -7.16
N VAL A 407 17.51 9.28 -6.57
CA VAL A 407 17.40 9.48 -5.12
C VAL A 407 16.09 8.90 -4.61
N CYS A 408 14.97 9.19 -5.28
CA CYS A 408 13.67 8.62 -4.96
C CYS A 408 13.70 7.10 -4.97
N GLY A 409 14.35 6.48 -5.98
CA GLY A 409 14.49 5.03 -6.08
C GLY A 409 15.12 4.40 -4.85
N ILE A 410 16.20 4.98 -4.33
CA ILE A 410 16.84 4.50 -3.10
C ILE A 410 15.92 4.72 -1.88
N VAL A 411 15.30 5.88 -1.78
CA VAL A 411 14.42 6.25 -0.65
C VAL A 411 13.23 5.29 -0.55
N PHE A 412 12.53 5.03 -1.65
CA PHE A 412 11.38 4.11 -1.66
C PHE A 412 11.79 2.69 -1.29
N VAL A 413 12.91 2.20 -1.82
CA VAL A 413 13.43 0.87 -1.48
C VAL A 413 13.77 0.77 0.00
N LEU A 414 14.55 1.72 0.55
CA LEU A 414 14.93 1.71 1.96
C LEU A 414 13.72 1.85 2.88
N ASP A 415 12.74 2.63 2.50
CA ASP A 415 11.47 2.76 3.23
C ASP A 415 10.75 1.40 3.28
N GLY A 416 10.64 0.69 2.15
CA GLY A 416 10.10 -0.66 2.07
C GLY A 416 10.88 -1.67 2.92
N VAL A 417 12.20 -1.65 2.85
CA VAL A 417 13.10 -2.50 3.65
C VAL A 417 12.88 -2.30 5.14
N LEU A 418 12.85 -1.05 5.61
CA LEU A 418 12.67 -0.74 7.03
C LEU A 418 11.24 -1.02 7.51
N MET A 419 10.21 -0.83 6.66
CA MET A 419 8.86 -1.29 6.94
C MET A 419 8.80 -2.82 7.09
N GLY A 420 9.41 -3.57 6.19
CA GLY A 420 9.51 -5.04 6.27
C GLY A 420 10.27 -5.52 7.50
N ALA A 421 11.29 -4.78 7.92
CA ALA A 421 12.00 -4.99 9.16
C ALA A 421 11.19 -4.66 10.42
N GLY A 422 10.00 -4.04 10.29
CA GLY A 422 9.18 -3.60 11.40
C GLY A 422 9.74 -2.38 12.15
N ASP A 423 10.60 -1.58 11.50
CA ASP A 423 11.25 -0.39 12.11
C ASP A 423 10.37 0.86 12.05
N GLY A 424 9.08 0.68 12.32
CA GLY A 424 8.06 1.72 12.28
C GLY A 424 8.38 2.95 13.10
N PRO A 425 8.80 2.83 14.39
CA PRO A 425 9.14 3.98 15.21
C PRO A 425 10.25 4.85 14.59
N TYR A 426 11.29 4.23 14.02
CA TYR A 426 12.34 4.99 13.34
C TYR A 426 11.80 5.73 12.11
N LEU A 427 10.97 5.06 11.30
CA LEU A 427 10.34 5.66 10.12
C LEU A 427 9.47 6.87 10.49
N ALA A 428 8.73 6.80 11.60
CA ALA A 428 7.94 7.93 12.09
C ALA A 428 8.83 9.14 12.45
N TRP A 429 9.85 8.93 13.26
CA TRP A 429 10.77 9.99 13.67
C TRP A 429 11.56 10.58 12.51
N SER A 430 12.04 9.72 11.58
CA SER A 430 12.75 10.19 10.39
C SER A 430 11.87 11.06 9.50
N MET A 431 10.57 10.73 9.39
CA MET A 431 9.64 11.50 8.57
C MET A 431 9.24 12.82 9.24
N LEU A 432 9.10 12.85 10.57
CA LEU A 432 8.91 14.10 11.34
C LEU A 432 10.12 15.02 11.19
N GLY A 433 11.34 14.47 11.31
CA GLY A 433 12.56 15.25 11.06
C GLY A 433 12.65 15.78 9.64
N THR A 434 12.23 14.98 8.67
CA THR A 434 12.15 15.40 7.26
C THR A 434 11.15 16.53 7.06
N LEU A 435 9.96 16.45 7.68
CA LEU A 435 8.96 17.51 7.66
C LEU A 435 9.51 18.81 8.27
N ALA A 436 10.24 18.70 9.39
CA ALA A 436 10.84 19.85 10.08
C ALA A 436 11.92 20.56 9.23
N VAL A 437 12.60 19.85 8.33
CA VAL A 437 13.55 20.44 7.37
C VAL A 437 12.82 21.00 6.15
N PHE A 438 11.82 20.25 5.64
CA PHE A 438 11.09 20.64 4.43
C PHE A 438 10.22 21.90 4.64
N ALA A 439 9.47 21.97 5.74
CA ALA A 439 8.48 23.02 5.92
C ALA A 439 9.10 24.44 5.91
N PRO A 440 10.21 24.73 6.62
CA PRO A 440 10.88 26.03 6.50
C PRO A 440 11.40 26.29 5.10
N ALA A 441 11.99 25.30 4.43
CA ALA A 441 12.52 25.44 3.06
C ALA A 441 11.42 25.78 2.06
N ALA A 442 10.26 25.13 2.15
CA ALA A 442 9.11 25.39 1.29
C ALA A 442 8.49 26.77 1.57
N LEU A 443 8.32 27.13 2.85
CA LEU A 443 7.75 28.43 3.25
C LEU A 443 8.67 29.61 2.94
N ALA A 444 9.97 29.40 2.84
CA ALA A 444 10.92 30.43 2.40
C ALA A 444 10.78 30.79 0.92
N VAL A 445 10.25 29.90 0.08
CA VAL A 445 10.12 30.11 -1.37
C VAL A 445 9.36 31.40 -1.73
N PRO A 446 8.12 31.64 -1.24
CA PRO A 446 7.41 32.88 -1.54
C PRO A 446 8.04 34.10 -0.84
N VAL A 447 8.61 33.95 0.35
CA VAL A 447 9.26 35.04 1.11
C VAL A 447 10.48 35.60 0.37
N LEU A 448 11.24 34.68 -0.29
CA LEU A 448 12.43 35.05 -1.06
C LEU A 448 12.13 35.42 -2.53
N GLY A 449 10.85 35.42 -2.92
CA GLY A 449 10.46 35.71 -4.30
C GLY A 449 10.85 34.63 -5.30
N TRP A 450 11.09 33.39 -4.83
CA TRP A 450 11.44 32.27 -5.69
C TRP A 450 10.19 31.64 -6.32
N GLY A 451 10.35 31.08 -7.50
CA GLY A 451 9.25 30.44 -8.22
C GLY A 451 9.05 28.96 -7.92
N LEU A 452 8.15 28.33 -8.69
CA LEU A 452 7.77 26.91 -8.54
C LEU A 452 8.97 25.94 -8.59
N THR A 453 9.99 26.25 -9.39
CA THR A 453 11.19 25.42 -9.50
C THR A 453 11.91 25.28 -8.17
N ALA A 454 11.98 26.35 -7.37
CA ALA A 454 12.57 26.32 -6.03
C ALA A 454 11.76 25.46 -5.06
N LEU A 455 10.44 25.46 -5.15
CA LEU A 455 9.58 24.56 -4.39
C LEU A 455 9.88 23.08 -4.71
N TRP A 456 10.11 22.73 -5.97
CA TRP A 456 10.49 21.37 -6.34
C TRP A 456 11.92 21.01 -5.92
N TRP A 457 12.83 21.97 -5.82
CA TRP A 457 14.11 21.75 -5.15
C TRP A 457 13.96 21.55 -3.63
N ALA A 458 13.01 22.23 -2.98
CA ALA A 458 12.67 21.92 -1.58
C ALA A 458 12.09 20.50 -1.43
N MET A 459 11.26 20.02 -2.40
CA MET A 459 10.82 18.62 -2.45
C MET A 459 11.99 17.66 -2.64
N THR A 460 12.99 18.03 -3.44
CA THR A 460 14.23 17.24 -3.60
C THR A 460 15.05 17.24 -2.31
N LEU A 461 15.17 18.36 -1.61
CA LEU A 461 15.79 18.44 -0.28
C LEU A 461 15.09 17.50 0.72
N MET A 462 13.76 17.46 0.69
CA MET A 462 12.97 16.51 1.49
C MET A 462 13.39 15.07 1.19
N MET A 463 13.53 14.69 -0.10
CA MET A 463 13.98 13.34 -0.49
C MET A 463 15.42 13.06 -0.07
N LEU A 464 16.32 14.04 -0.16
CA LEU A 464 17.71 13.91 0.32
C LEU A 464 17.78 13.74 1.84
N THR A 465 16.98 14.48 2.59
CA THR A 465 16.89 14.33 4.06
C THR A 465 16.39 12.96 4.45
N ARG A 466 15.35 12.45 3.75
CA ARG A 466 14.88 11.06 3.91
C ARG A 466 15.99 10.07 3.56
N LEU A 467 16.65 10.25 2.42
CA LEU A 467 17.76 9.39 2.02
C LEU A 467 18.83 9.32 3.12
N ALA A 468 19.26 10.45 3.63
CA ALA A 468 20.29 10.51 4.70
C ALA A 468 19.83 9.72 5.94
N ALA A 469 18.62 9.96 6.43
CA ALA A 469 18.07 9.26 7.59
C ALA A 469 17.97 7.74 7.35
N LEU A 470 17.34 7.32 6.25
CA LEU A 470 17.13 5.90 5.96
C LEU A 470 18.46 5.18 5.67
N TRP A 471 19.39 5.84 4.99
CA TRP A 471 20.72 5.30 4.69
C TRP A 471 21.58 5.10 5.94
N LEU A 472 21.58 6.08 6.86
CA LEU A 472 22.25 5.96 8.17
C LEU A 472 21.68 4.78 8.96
N ARG A 473 20.36 4.60 8.95
CA ARG A 473 19.71 3.46 9.60
C ARG A 473 20.09 2.13 8.97
N ALA A 474 20.08 2.08 7.64
CA ALA A 474 20.46 0.87 6.89
C ALA A 474 21.91 0.47 7.17
N ARG A 475 22.83 1.43 7.18
CA ARG A 475 24.25 1.19 7.49
C ARG A 475 24.51 0.78 8.93
N SER A 476 23.75 1.30 9.89
CA SER A 476 23.95 0.97 11.31
C SER A 476 23.66 -0.50 11.66
N GLY A 477 22.99 -1.24 10.80
CA GLY A 477 22.56 -2.61 11.05
C GLY A 477 21.47 -2.77 12.14
N ARG A 478 21.07 -1.69 12.82
CA ARG A 478 20.09 -1.73 13.92
C ARG A 478 18.68 -2.13 13.50
N TRP A 479 18.39 -2.12 12.20
CA TRP A 479 17.12 -2.58 11.63
C TRP A 479 17.04 -4.11 11.54
N ILE A 480 18.19 -4.80 11.61
CA ILE A 480 18.30 -6.26 11.50
C ILE A 480 18.01 -6.86 12.88
N VAL A 481 16.75 -7.02 13.17
CA VAL A 481 16.25 -7.74 14.36
C VAL A 481 15.55 -8.98 13.85
N THR A 482 16.08 -10.16 14.14
CA THR A 482 15.54 -11.43 13.67
C THR A 482 14.43 -11.97 14.57
N GLY A 483 13.69 -12.98 14.10
CA GLY A 483 12.60 -13.61 14.80
C GLY A 483 11.20 -13.24 14.31
N ALA A 484 10.20 -13.98 14.81
CA ALA A 484 8.79 -13.88 14.38
C ALA A 484 8.13 -12.55 14.74
N ALA A 485 8.62 -11.84 15.73
CA ALA A 485 8.15 -10.52 16.17
C ALA A 485 9.34 -9.58 16.40
N ARG A 486 9.06 -8.26 16.37
CA ARG A 486 10.02 -7.22 16.74
C ARG A 486 9.51 -6.46 17.95
#